data_d977d31f0a8ee677f7249c637ac59ec6
#
_entry.id   d977d31f0a8ee677f7249c637ac59ec6
#
_cell.length_a   1.000
_cell.length_b   1.000
_cell.length_c   1.000
_cell.angle_alpha   90.00
_cell.angle_beta   90.00
_cell.angle_gamma   90.00
#
_symmetry.space_group_name_H-M   'P 1'
#
loop_
_entity.id
_entity.type
_entity.pdbx_description
1 polymer ?
#
loop_
_entity_poly.entity_id
_entity_poly.type
_entity_poly.pdbx_seq_one_letter_code
_entity_poly.pdbx_strand_id
1 'polypeptide(L)'
;MEEFYNKIKENFKDATLEFETINIQIDSKDWIETHKKLRDEFNLKFFSWLSAIDWDNEVSVGEAPKESVSPSFEIITCVSDLANTNLVTVSTSISKSEPNINSLIEVYDGANWHEREAYEMFGINFENHPNLEKLYLPDGY
;
A
#
# COMPACT_ATOMS: atom_id res chain seq x y z
N MET A 1 -5.09 0.10 22.03
CA MET A 1 -5.27 0.67 20.68
C MET A 1 -5.15 2.20 20.66
N GLU A 2 -5.81 2.92 21.56
CA GLU A 2 -5.75 4.38 21.57
C GLU A 2 -4.35 4.94 21.83
N GLU A 3 -3.61 4.38 22.76
CA GLU A 3 -2.24 4.81 23.03
C GLU A 3 -1.35 4.62 21.82
N PHE A 4 -1.51 3.49 21.16
CA PHE A 4 -0.74 3.19 19.94
C PHE A 4 -1.11 4.14 18.81
N TYR A 5 -2.42 4.40 18.63
CA TYR A 5 -2.89 5.36 17.63
C TYR A 5 -2.32 6.75 17.88
N ASN A 6 -2.29 7.19 19.14
CA ASN A 6 -1.75 8.50 19.48
C ASN A 6 -0.27 8.62 19.12
N LYS A 7 0.50 7.56 19.35
CA LYS A 7 1.92 7.53 18.98
C LYS A 7 2.10 7.59 17.46
N ILE A 8 1.27 6.85 16.72
CA ILE A 8 1.28 6.90 15.26
C ILE A 8 0.94 8.30 14.77
N LYS A 9 -0.09 8.92 15.34
CA LYS A 9 -0.55 10.24 14.92
C LYS A 9 0.47 11.34 15.16
N GLU A 10 1.33 11.20 16.16
CA GLU A 10 2.42 12.14 16.38
C GLU A 10 3.40 12.18 15.22
N ASN A 11 3.57 11.04 14.53
CA ASN A 11 4.50 10.90 13.40
C ASN A 11 3.81 11.02 12.05
N PHE A 12 2.54 10.68 11.98
CA PHE A 12 1.75 10.70 10.74
C PHE A 12 0.46 11.45 11.00
N LYS A 13 0.46 12.75 10.70
CA LYS A 13 -0.66 13.64 11.03
C LYS A 13 -1.97 13.29 10.37
N ASP A 14 -1.89 12.63 9.21
CA ASP A 14 -3.07 12.24 8.45
C ASP A 14 -3.62 10.87 8.85
N ALA A 15 -3.06 10.26 9.89
CA ALA A 15 -3.54 8.96 10.37
C ALA A 15 -4.95 9.07 10.93
N THR A 16 -5.80 8.10 10.60
CA THR A 16 -7.16 7.98 11.10
C THR A 16 -7.35 6.62 11.74
N LEU A 17 -8.30 6.52 12.64
CA LEU A 17 -8.63 5.25 13.30
C LEU A 17 -10.08 4.89 12.97
N GLU A 18 -10.28 3.79 12.24
CA GLU A 18 -11.59 3.29 11.89
C GLU A 18 -11.63 1.77 12.04
N PHE A 19 -12.68 1.22 12.63
CA PHE A 19 -12.86 -0.23 12.77
C PHE A 19 -11.64 -0.92 13.38
N GLU A 20 -11.05 -0.30 14.39
CA GLU A 20 -9.86 -0.82 15.08
C GLU A 20 -8.62 -0.92 14.19
N THR A 21 -8.63 -0.23 13.05
CA THR A 21 -7.50 -0.18 12.12
C THR A 21 -7.05 1.26 11.96
N ILE A 22 -5.75 1.47 12.06
CA ILE A 22 -5.15 2.78 11.84
C ILE A 22 -4.81 2.91 10.36
N ASN A 23 -5.29 3.98 9.73
CA ASN A 23 -5.09 4.21 8.30
C ASN A 23 -4.19 5.43 8.09
N ILE A 24 -3.15 5.28 7.30
CA ILE A 24 -2.20 6.34 6.98
C ILE A 24 -2.16 6.53 5.47
N GLN A 25 -2.31 7.77 5.02
CA GLN A 25 -2.14 8.12 3.61
C GLN A 25 -0.87 8.93 3.47
N ILE A 26 -0.03 8.56 2.50
CA ILE A 26 1.26 9.20 2.28
C ILE A 26 1.50 9.44 0.79
N ASP A 27 2.51 10.26 0.50
CA ASP A 27 3.04 10.43 -0.85
C ASP A 27 3.91 9.23 -1.21
N SER A 28 3.91 8.83 -2.47
CA SER A 28 4.68 7.66 -2.93
C SER A 28 6.19 7.81 -2.70
N LYS A 29 6.71 9.02 -2.66
CA LYS A 29 8.12 9.25 -2.37
C LYS A 29 8.51 8.85 -0.95
N ASP A 30 7.54 8.80 -0.04
CA ASP A 30 7.76 8.44 1.36
C ASP A 30 7.45 6.96 1.65
N TRP A 31 7.19 6.18 0.61
CA TRP A 31 6.72 4.80 0.72
C TRP A 31 7.66 3.91 1.53
N ILE A 32 8.94 3.88 1.16
CA ILE A 32 9.94 3.06 1.84
C ILE A 32 10.18 3.54 3.27
N GLU A 33 10.40 4.85 3.44
CA GLU A 33 10.71 5.41 4.77
C GLU A 33 9.57 5.21 5.77
N THR A 34 8.33 5.36 5.32
CA THR A 34 7.17 5.14 6.18
C THR A 34 7.13 3.70 6.67
N HIS A 35 7.31 2.73 5.77
CA HIS A 35 7.27 1.32 6.16
C HIS A 35 8.45 0.93 7.05
N LYS A 36 9.64 1.47 6.78
CA LYS A 36 10.79 1.25 7.68
C LYS A 36 10.52 1.77 9.08
N LYS A 37 9.93 2.95 9.17
CA LYS A 37 9.60 3.55 10.46
C LYS A 37 8.57 2.73 11.21
N LEU A 38 7.54 2.27 10.54
CA LEU A 38 6.51 1.42 11.15
C LEU A 38 7.11 0.10 11.65
N ARG A 39 8.01 -0.50 10.87
CA ARG A 39 8.68 -1.74 11.26
C ARG A 39 9.61 -1.54 12.45
N ASP A 40 10.46 -0.51 12.41
CA ASP A 40 11.56 -0.36 13.36
C ASP A 40 11.18 0.41 14.62
N GLU A 41 10.37 1.46 14.50
CA GLU A 41 9.99 2.29 15.66
C GLU A 41 8.68 1.86 16.31
N PHE A 42 7.77 1.27 15.54
CA PHE A 42 6.46 0.86 16.03
C PHE A 42 6.28 -0.64 16.13
N ASN A 43 7.33 -1.39 15.84
CA ASN A 43 7.37 -2.85 15.96
C ASN A 43 6.32 -3.58 15.12
N LEU A 44 5.92 -2.99 14.00
CA LEU A 44 4.97 -3.60 13.08
C LEU A 44 5.74 -4.47 12.09
N LYS A 45 6.14 -5.66 12.52
CA LYS A 45 7.05 -6.53 11.78
C LYS A 45 6.37 -7.53 10.88
N PHE A 46 5.06 -7.68 11.01
CA PHE A 46 4.32 -8.63 10.19
C PHE A 46 3.64 -7.93 9.02
N PHE A 47 3.97 -8.38 7.80
CA PHE A 47 3.37 -7.87 6.59
C PHE A 47 2.20 -8.77 6.21
N SER A 48 0.97 -8.23 6.30
CA SER A 48 -0.23 -9.01 6.04
C SER A 48 -0.56 -9.10 4.55
N TRP A 49 -0.60 -7.95 3.86
CA TRP A 49 -0.93 -7.95 2.45
C TRP A 49 -0.59 -6.59 1.82
N LEU A 50 -0.52 -6.62 0.49
CA LEU A 50 -0.48 -5.43 -0.36
C LEU A 50 -1.49 -5.65 -1.47
N SER A 51 -2.25 -4.63 -1.80
CA SER A 51 -3.21 -4.67 -2.89
C SER A 51 -3.27 -3.33 -3.59
N ALA A 52 -3.95 -3.29 -4.72
CA ALA A 52 -4.13 -2.06 -5.47
C ALA A 52 -5.59 -1.89 -5.85
N ILE A 53 -6.00 -0.64 -6.00
CA ILE A 53 -7.34 -0.27 -6.46
C ILE A 53 -7.18 0.56 -7.73
N ASP A 54 -7.92 0.19 -8.75
CA ASP A 54 -7.97 0.92 -10.01
C ASP A 54 -9.16 1.88 -9.98
N TRP A 55 -8.90 3.13 -9.63
CA TRP A 55 -9.95 4.14 -9.46
C TRP A 55 -10.64 4.52 -10.76
N ASP A 56 -9.97 4.34 -11.90
CA ASP A 56 -10.54 4.68 -13.20
C ASP A 56 -11.69 3.74 -13.58
N ASN A 57 -11.68 2.51 -13.07
CA ASN A 57 -12.71 1.51 -13.32
C ASN A 57 -13.80 1.47 -12.25
N GLU A 58 -13.68 2.26 -11.20
CA GLU A 58 -14.72 2.37 -10.21
C GLU A 58 -15.78 3.34 -10.67
N VAL A 59 -16.83 2.79 -11.23
CA VAL A 59 -17.99 3.60 -11.58
C VAL A 59 -18.85 3.72 -10.34
N SER A 60 -18.85 4.89 -9.72
CA SER A 60 -19.78 5.17 -8.65
C SER A 60 -21.17 5.24 -9.25
N VAL A 61 -22.03 4.33 -8.85
CA VAL A 61 -23.40 4.26 -9.36
C VAL A 61 -24.15 5.52 -8.97
N GLY A 62 -24.52 6.31 -9.97
CA GLY A 62 -25.36 7.49 -9.77
C GLY A 62 -24.66 8.82 -9.60
N GLU A 63 -23.35 8.87 -9.66
CA GLU A 63 -22.61 10.14 -9.59
C GLU A 63 -21.78 10.37 -10.84
N ALA A 64 -21.79 11.61 -11.31
CA ALA A 64 -20.95 11.99 -12.44
C ALA A 64 -19.47 11.95 -12.00
N PRO A 65 -18.55 11.45 -12.84
CA PRO A 65 -17.14 11.46 -12.50
C PRO A 65 -16.67 12.90 -12.29
N LYS A 66 -15.87 13.11 -11.26
CA LYS A 66 -15.28 14.42 -11.01
C LYS A 66 -14.23 14.68 -12.08
N GLU A 67 -14.37 15.79 -12.78
CA GLU A 67 -13.48 16.15 -13.89
C GLU A 67 -12.03 16.30 -13.49
N SER A 68 -11.75 16.51 -12.20
CA SER A 68 -10.41 16.77 -11.68
C SER A 68 -9.64 15.53 -11.27
N VAL A 69 -10.20 14.33 -11.41
CA VAL A 69 -9.52 13.10 -10.97
C VAL A 69 -8.72 12.51 -12.11
N SER A 70 -7.40 12.60 -12.01
CA SER A 70 -6.51 11.92 -12.95
C SER A 70 -6.58 10.41 -12.74
N PRO A 71 -6.50 9.61 -13.80
CA PRO A 71 -6.46 8.15 -13.65
C PRO A 71 -5.31 7.74 -12.74
N SER A 72 -5.61 6.95 -11.71
CA SER A 72 -4.60 6.54 -10.73
C SER A 72 -4.88 5.15 -10.19
N PHE A 73 -3.80 4.52 -9.71
CA PHE A 73 -3.91 3.35 -8.84
C PHE A 73 -3.67 3.80 -7.41
N GLU A 74 -4.43 3.25 -6.49
CA GLU A 74 -4.14 3.38 -5.07
C GLU A 74 -3.52 2.07 -4.60
N ILE A 75 -2.36 2.15 -3.95
CA ILE A 75 -1.67 0.98 -3.40
C ILE A 75 -1.84 1.02 -1.90
N ILE A 76 -2.28 -0.10 -1.34
CA ILE A 76 -2.57 -0.21 0.10
C ILE A 76 -1.81 -1.41 0.65
N THR A 77 -1.13 -1.19 1.78
CA THR A 77 -0.51 -2.28 2.53
C THR A 77 -1.17 -2.40 3.89
N CYS A 78 -1.08 -3.57 4.48
CA CYS A 78 -1.49 -3.79 5.87
C CYS A 78 -0.34 -4.44 6.62
N VAL A 79 0.08 -3.81 7.70
CA VAL A 79 1.15 -4.31 8.57
C VAL A 79 0.62 -4.38 10.00
N SER A 80 1.17 -5.29 10.79
CA SER A 80 0.73 -5.49 12.16
C SER A 80 1.88 -5.91 13.07
N ASP A 81 1.63 -5.89 14.38
CA ASP A 81 2.55 -6.49 15.32
C ASP A 81 2.38 -8.01 15.33
N LEU A 82 3.28 -8.72 16.02
CA LEU A 82 3.27 -10.17 16.04
C LEU A 82 2.01 -10.77 16.68
N ALA A 83 1.37 -10.02 17.55
CA ALA A 83 0.14 -10.47 18.21
C ALA A 83 -1.11 -10.09 17.42
N ASN A 84 -0.98 -9.36 16.33
CA ASN A 84 -2.09 -8.85 15.52
C ASN A 84 -3.08 -7.97 16.30
N THR A 85 -2.61 -7.35 17.38
CA THR A 85 -3.45 -6.46 18.18
C THR A 85 -3.50 -5.04 17.60
N ASN A 86 -2.47 -4.66 16.84
CA ASN A 86 -2.41 -3.34 16.18
C ASN A 86 -2.30 -3.53 14.68
N LEU A 87 -3.27 -3.03 13.94
CA LEU A 87 -3.30 -3.10 12.48
C LEU A 87 -3.15 -1.71 11.91
N VAL A 88 -2.23 -1.55 10.97
CA VAL A 88 -2.00 -0.28 10.29
C VAL A 88 -2.05 -0.51 8.79
N THR A 89 -2.88 0.27 8.09
CA THR A 89 -2.86 0.30 6.64
C THR A 89 -2.15 1.56 6.18
N VAL A 90 -1.35 1.43 5.13
CA VAL A 90 -0.65 2.55 4.51
C VAL A 90 -1.07 2.61 3.06
N SER A 91 -1.54 3.75 2.61
CA SER A 91 -1.96 3.91 1.22
C SER A 91 -1.24 5.06 0.55
N THR A 92 -1.07 4.94 -0.75
CA THR A 92 -0.53 5.99 -1.61
C THR A 92 -1.15 5.88 -2.99
N SER A 93 -1.13 6.96 -3.74
CA SER A 93 -1.63 6.99 -5.11
C SER A 93 -0.47 7.16 -6.08
N ILE A 94 -0.53 6.44 -7.21
CA ILE A 94 0.42 6.59 -8.30
C ILE A 94 -0.33 6.80 -9.60
N SER A 95 0.30 7.51 -10.54
CA SER A 95 -0.30 7.78 -11.85
C SER A 95 -0.34 6.52 -12.70
N LYS A 96 -1.43 6.31 -13.45
CA LYS A 96 -1.49 5.21 -14.43
C LYS A 96 -0.54 5.40 -15.60
N SER A 97 -0.17 6.65 -15.91
CA SER A 97 0.78 6.93 -16.98
C SER A 97 2.21 6.54 -16.62
N GLU A 98 2.53 6.56 -15.33
CA GLU A 98 3.83 6.13 -14.79
C GLU A 98 3.58 5.31 -13.53
N PRO A 99 3.12 4.06 -13.67
CA PRO A 99 2.73 3.26 -12.50
C PRO A 99 3.93 2.61 -11.82
N ASN A 100 4.81 3.43 -11.27
CA ASN A 100 6.03 3.00 -10.63
C ASN A 100 6.01 3.32 -9.14
N ILE A 101 6.48 2.37 -8.32
CA ILE A 101 6.66 2.57 -6.90
C ILE A 101 7.80 1.65 -6.45
N ASN A 102 8.49 2.02 -5.38
CA ASN A 102 9.58 1.20 -4.88
C ASN A 102 9.07 -0.08 -4.23
N SER A 103 9.79 -1.18 -4.46
CA SER A 103 9.50 -2.45 -3.80
C SER A 103 9.75 -2.35 -2.30
N LEU A 104 8.91 -3.01 -1.51
CA LEU A 104 9.06 -3.09 -0.05
C LEU A 104 9.81 -4.35 0.40
N ILE A 105 10.36 -5.12 -0.54
CA ILE A 105 10.95 -6.42 -0.22
C ILE A 105 12.11 -6.33 0.77
N GLU A 106 12.87 -5.22 0.75
CA GLU A 106 13.95 -5.01 1.71
C GLU A 106 13.44 -4.66 3.11
N VAL A 107 12.22 -4.17 3.20
CA VAL A 107 11.59 -3.84 4.48
C VAL A 107 10.82 -5.05 5.01
N TYR A 108 10.08 -5.72 4.13
CA TYR A 108 9.27 -6.88 4.46
C TYR A 108 9.42 -7.95 3.37
N ASP A 109 10.00 -9.09 3.72
CA ASP A 109 10.14 -10.20 2.77
C ASP A 109 8.80 -10.67 2.22
N GLY A 110 7.74 -10.59 3.02
CA GLY A 110 6.40 -11.00 2.61
C GLY A 110 5.80 -10.17 1.49
N ALA A 111 6.39 -9.02 1.18
CA ALA A 111 5.88 -8.18 0.09
C ALA A 111 6.09 -8.81 -1.29
N ASN A 112 7.04 -9.74 -1.44
CA ASN A 112 7.41 -10.32 -2.72
C ASN A 112 6.20 -10.79 -3.54
N TRP A 113 5.41 -11.71 -2.98
CA TRP A 113 4.27 -12.30 -3.69
C TRP A 113 3.17 -11.29 -3.99
N HIS A 114 2.91 -10.41 -3.04
CA HIS A 114 1.86 -9.41 -3.20
C HIS A 114 2.22 -8.37 -4.27
N GLU A 115 3.50 -8.01 -4.36
CA GLU A 115 3.96 -7.10 -5.39
C GLU A 115 3.92 -7.74 -6.78
N ARG A 116 4.30 -8.99 -6.87
CA ARG A 116 4.21 -9.72 -8.15
C ARG A 116 2.78 -9.87 -8.62
N GLU A 117 1.85 -10.09 -7.70
CA GLU A 117 0.43 -10.15 -8.02
C GLU A 117 -0.09 -8.80 -8.54
N ALA A 118 0.26 -7.71 -7.86
CA ALA A 118 -0.14 -6.37 -8.31
C ALA A 118 0.48 -5.99 -9.65
N TYR A 119 1.72 -6.39 -9.89
CA TYR A 119 2.37 -6.22 -11.18
C TYR A 119 1.59 -6.96 -12.29
N GLU A 120 1.24 -8.21 -12.05
CA GLU A 120 0.54 -9.02 -13.03
C GLU A 120 -0.87 -8.50 -13.33
N MET A 121 -1.61 -8.10 -12.29
CA MET A 121 -3.00 -7.70 -12.42
C MET A 121 -3.19 -6.26 -12.93
N PHE A 122 -2.28 -5.36 -12.57
CA PHE A 122 -2.44 -3.93 -12.83
C PHE A 122 -1.30 -3.32 -13.65
N GLY A 123 -0.23 -4.06 -13.87
CA GLY A 123 0.93 -3.50 -14.57
C GLY A 123 1.75 -2.53 -13.74
N ILE A 124 1.60 -2.56 -12.42
CA ILE A 124 2.36 -1.69 -11.52
C ILE A 124 3.81 -2.19 -11.44
N ASN A 125 4.76 -1.30 -11.72
CA ASN A 125 6.17 -1.64 -11.68
C ASN A 125 6.74 -1.34 -10.29
N PHE A 126 7.25 -2.38 -9.62
CA PHE A 126 7.88 -2.25 -8.30
C PHE A 126 9.39 -2.16 -8.49
N GLU A 127 9.92 -0.96 -8.41
CA GLU A 127 11.34 -0.70 -8.63
C GLU A 127 12.19 -1.40 -7.58
N ASN A 128 13.31 -1.97 -8.02
CA ASN A 128 14.25 -2.72 -7.19
C ASN A 128 13.70 -4.06 -6.67
N HIS A 129 12.61 -4.54 -7.23
CA HIS A 129 12.14 -5.88 -6.94
C HIS A 129 13.09 -6.88 -7.61
N PRO A 130 13.61 -7.88 -6.88
CA PRO A 130 14.61 -8.79 -7.42
C PRO A 130 14.08 -9.75 -8.48
N ASN A 131 12.78 -10.01 -8.49
CA ASN A 131 12.21 -11.02 -9.39
C ASN A 131 10.75 -10.70 -9.71
N LEU A 132 10.52 -9.64 -10.48
CA LEU A 132 9.18 -9.21 -10.83
C LEU A 132 8.68 -10.01 -12.04
N GLU A 133 8.13 -11.19 -11.78
CA GLU A 133 7.61 -12.10 -12.79
C GLU A 133 6.13 -12.37 -12.57
N LYS A 134 5.44 -12.75 -13.66
CA LYS A 134 4.03 -13.12 -13.59
C LYS A 134 3.86 -14.42 -12.81
N LEU A 135 2.82 -14.49 -12.00
CA LEU A 135 2.53 -15.66 -11.15
C LEU A 135 1.45 -16.55 -11.72
N TYR A 136 0.41 -15.96 -12.29
CA TYR A 136 -0.81 -16.68 -12.62
C TYR A 136 -1.10 -16.76 -14.10
N LEU A 137 -0.65 -15.79 -14.88
CA LEU A 137 -0.96 -15.72 -16.30
C LEU A 137 0.22 -16.19 -17.14
N PRO A 138 -0.03 -16.99 -18.18
CA PRO A 138 1.06 -17.41 -19.07
C PRO A 138 1.61 -16.23 -19.87
N ASP A 139 2.85 -16.37 -20.35
CA ASP A 139 3.46 -15.34 -21.17
C ASP A 139 2.63 -15.08 -22.42
N GLY A 140 2.47 -13.82 -22.74
CA GLY A 140 1.69 -13.40 -23.90
C GLY A 140 0.19 -13.31 -23.67
N TYR A 141 -0.27 -13.60 -22.49
CA TYR A 141 -1.69 -13.52 -22.15
C TYR A 141 -2.17 -12.08 -22.05
#